data_cdea33c2ec7de1d968ad252ae55beb43
#
_entry.id   cdea33c2ec7de1d968ad252ae55beb43
#
_cell.length_a   1.000
_cell.length_b   1.000
_cell.length_c   1.000
_cell.angle_alpha   90.00
_cell.angle_beta   90.00
_cell.angle_gamma   90.00
#
_symmetry.space_group_name_H-M   'P 1'
#
loop_
_entity.id
_entity.type
_entity.pdbx_description
1 polymer ?
#
loop_
_entity_poly.entity_id
_entity_poly.type
_entity_poly.pdbx_seq_one_letter_code
_entity_poly.pdbx_strand_id
1 'polypeptide(L)'
;MKRIKTFILAAVAFALAAPVFTACSSDDDNKKENIISEFSVNDQKVAAQKAKSGKNTAVLLVAFGSTWNNAFLAFDKTIAAYEQAFPEADVYISFSSDICINRASVGENVDDNGNIVKRDYYEPRYLLHAIGAAKYSKIYVQSLQVIPGEEFAAVVASVKKFMNNGYIGDAHLDDDYLAKLAENEAIFLGMPLLNNPDVDVPEVAKQLNALYSSEAQQGVVAFMGHGNPDTYDTFKANVRYEQLEEELQKLNSNYFVGTVDMPDNYKQDVWTRLQAKNIKSGKVYLHALMSIAGDHAHNDMAGEGDEYWDAGDEESEDNSWFEFFSHKGYDATVPVSGKHPLGLLELSGILNIWINHTKNAEFLEDAYHSMYPEE
;
A
#
# COMPACT_ATOMS: atom_id res chain seq x y z
N MET A 1 4.89 42.32 15.52
CA MET A 1 4.71 41.59 16.77
C MET A 1 4.55 40.12 16.38
N LYS A 2 5.65 39.35 16.50
CA LYS A 2 5.67 37.91 16.19
C LYS A 2 4.89 37.19 17.29
N ARG A 3 3.85 36.45 16.92
CA ARG A 3 3.16 35.52 17.83
C ARG A 3 4.03 34.30 18.03
N ILE A 4 4.57 34.14 19.23
CA ILE A 4 5.18 32.90 19.68
C ILE A 4 4.02 31.93 19.90
N LYS A 5 3.89 30.93 19.04
CA LYS A 5 2.96 29.82 19.29
C LYS A 5 3.59 28.91 20.33
N THR A 6 3.03 28.92 21.52
CA THR A 6 3.41 28.03 22.61
C THR A 6 2.80 26.67 22.28
N PHE A 7 3.65 25.68 22.01
CA PHE A 7 3.24 24.28 21.86
C PHE A 7 2.72 23.76 23.21
N ILE A 8 1.42 23.56 23.32
CA ILE A 8 0.83 22.77 24.40
C ILE A 8 0.69 21.35 23.86
N LEU A 9 1.61 20.48 24.28
CA LEU A 9 1.56 19.05 24.04
C LEU A 9 0.41 18.47 24.90
N ALA A 10 -0.76 18.28 24.34
CA ALA A 10 -1.77 17.42 24.94
C ALA A 10 -1.35 15.96 24.65
N ALA A 11 -0.76 15.32 25.65
CA ALA A 11 -0.48 13.88 25.60
C ALA A 11 -1.81 13.13 25.71
N VAL A 12 -2.46 12.87 24.58
CA VAL A 12 -3.52 11.87 24.50
C VAL A 12 -2.82 10.51 24.39
N ALA A 13 -2.76 9.80 25.52
CA ALA A 13 -2.32 8.42 25.56
C ALA A 13 -3.38 7.54 24.89
N PHE A 14 -3.33 7.42 23.58
CA PHE A 14 -3.96 6.28 22.88
C PHE A 14 -3.08 5.06 23.16
N ALA A 15 -3.56 4.18 24.02
CA ALA A 15 -3.10 2.82 24.07
C ALA A 15 -3.62 2.14 22.78
N LEU A 16 -2.88 2.31 21.69
CA LEU A 16 -2.99 1.46 20.51
C LEU A 16 -2.46 0.08 20.93
N ALA A 17 -3.36 -0.79 21.40
CA ALA A 17 -3.13 -2.21 21.28
C ALA A 17 -3.01 -2.45 19.76
N ALA A 18 -1.78 -2.64 19.28
CA ALA A 18 -1.56 -3.11 17.93
C ALA A 18 -2.30 -4.44 17.80
N PRO A 19 -3.30 -4.57 16.91
CA PRO A 19 -3.85 -5.86 16.63
C PRO A 19 -2.74 -6.65 15.94
N VAL A 20 -2.35 -7.75 16.59
CA VAL A 20 -1.54 -8.78 15.96
C VAL A 20 -2.44 -9.36 14.86
N PHE A 21 -2.14 -9.08 13.61
CA PHE A 21 -2.74 -9.76 12.48
C PHE A 21 -2.33 -11.23 12.56
N THR A 22 -3.20 -12.06 13.14
CA THR A 22 -3.11 -13.50 13.05
C THR A 22 -3.98 -13.97 11.90
N ALA A 23 -3.49 -13.75 10.68
CA ALA A 23 -3.90 -14.54 9.54
C ALA A 23 -2.63 -15.15 8.95
N CYS A 24 -2.26 -16.25 9.49
CA CYS A 24 -1.42 -17.38 9.10
C CYS A 24 -0.67 -17.88 10.32
N SER A 25 -1.24 -18.90 10.95
CA SER A 25 -0.59 -19.63 12.03
C SER A 25 0.52 -20.51 11.46
N SER A 26 1.75 -20.30 11.88
CA SER A 26 2.67 -21.37 12.27
C SER A 26 3.96 -20.82 12.83
N ASP A 27 4.19 -21.12 14.08
CA ASP A 27 5.45 -21.37 14.78
C ASP A 27 6.72 -20.69 14.23
N ASP A 28 7.05 -19.52 14.78
CA ASP A 28 8.46 -19.14 14.90
C ASP A 28 8.73 -18.30 16.15
N ASP A 29 8.67 -18.93 17.30
CA ASP A 29 8.91 -18.37 18.64
C ASP A 29 10.41 -18.14 18.96
N ASN A 30 11.31 -17.89 17.97
CA ASN A 30 12.73 -17.77 18.27
C ASN A 30 13.52 -16.74 17.46
N LYS A 31 12.96 -15.56 17.17
CA LYS A 31 13.81 -14.41 16.83
C LYS A 31 13.61 -13.27 17.83
N LYS A 32 14.43 -13.25 18.88
CA LYS A 32 14.77 -11.98 19.53
C LYS A 32 15.58 -11.19 18.49
N GLU A 33 14.88 -10.43 17.67
CA GLU A 33 15.49 -9.49 16.75
C GLU A 33 16.42 -8.58 17.55
N ASN A 34 17.66 -8.49 17.14
CA ASN A 34 18.57 -7.52 17.70
C ASN A 34 18.22 -6.15 17.07
N ILE A 35 17.17 -5.52 17.58
CA ILE A 35 16.63 -4.22 17.11
C ILE A 35 17.75 -3.19 16.94
N ILE A 36 18.75 -3.19 17.81
CA ILE A 36 19.90 -2.29 17.73
C ILE A 36 20.73 -2.57 16.47
N SER A 37 20.89 -3.82 16.06
CA SER A 37 21.63 -4.16 14.83
C SER A 37 20.96 -3.66 13.57
N GLU A 38 19.64 -3.66 13.50
CA GLU A 38 18.88 -3.20 12.35
C GLU A 38 18.90 -1.69 12.17
N PHE A 39 18.82 -0.92 13.25
CA PHE A 39 19.08 0.52 13.20
C PHE A 39 20.48 0.80 12.67
N SER A 40 21.51 0.16 13.21
CA SER A 40 22.90 0.37 12.79
C SER A 40 23.14 0.02 11.31
N VAL A 41 22.55 -1.07 10.80
CA VAL A 41 22.66 -1.47 9.39
C VAL A 41 22.03 -0.43 8.48
N ASN A 42 20.84 0.07 8.80
CA ASN A 42 20.17 1.06 7.99
C ASN A 42 20.84 2.43 8.08
N ASP A 43 21.33 2.83 9.26
CA ASP A 43 22.10 4.07 9.44
C ASP A 43 23.33 4.09 8.52
N GLN A 44 24.08 2.98 8.46
CA GLN A 44 25.23 2.85 7.58
C GLN A 44 24.85 2.92 6.10
N LYS A 45 23.79 2.21 5.68
CA LYS A 45 23.32 2.20 4.30
C LYS A 45 22.88 3.61 3.84
N VAL A 46 22.07 4.28 4.67
CA VAL A 46 21.54 5.61 4.35
C VAL A 46 22.63 6.68 4.37
N ALA A 47 23.54 6.65 5.37
CA ALA A 47 24.68 7.55 5.43
C ALA A 47 25.61 7.40 4.21
N ALA A 48 25.90 6.15 3.80
CA ALA A 48 26.70 5.87 2.62
C ALA A 48 26.04 6.38 1.33
N GLN A 49 24.72 6.20 1.17
CA GLN A 49 23.97 6.72 0.04
C GLN A 49 24.01 8.23 -0.01
N LYS A 50 23.73 8.90 1.10
CA LYS A 50 23.79 10.36 1.19
C LYS A 50 25.18 10.91 0.88
N ALA A 51 26.23 10.29 1.42
CA ALA A 51 27.61 10.68 1.14
C ALA A 51 27.97 10.54 -0.34
N LYS A 52 27.45 9.52 -1.01
CA LYS A 52 27.63 9.28 -2.44
C LYS A 52 26.88 10.28 -3.30
N SER A 53 25.62 10.57 -2.99
CA SER A 53 24.74 11.42 -3.78
C SER A 53 24.96 12.92 -3.54
N GLY A 54 25.35 13.29 -2.32
CA GLY A 54 25.44 14.68 -1.86
C GLY A 54 24.09 15.36 -1.66
N LYS A 55 22.97 14.61 -1.76
CA LYS A 55 21.62 15.15 -1.67
C LYS A 55 21.21 15.40 -0.21
N ASN A 56 20.30 16.35 -0.01
CA ASN A 56 19.76 16.69 1.31
C ASN A 56 18.25 16.48 1.45
N THR A 57 17.60 15.95 0.41
CA THR A 57 16.21 15.56 0.40
C THR A 57 16.12 14.04 0.37
N ALA A 58 15.22 13.45 1.13
CA ALA A 58 14.88 12.03 1.10
C ALA A 58 13.41 11.84 0.74
N VAL A 59 13.11 10.81 -0.02
CA VAL A 59 11.75 10.27 -0.22
C VAL A 59 11.73 8.87 0.36
N LEU A 60 10.89 8.62 1.33
CA LEU A 60 10.61 7.29 1.87
C LEU A 60 9.27 6.81 1.34
N LEU A 61 9.29 5.77 0.53
CA LEU A 61 8.09 5.06 0.08
C LEU A 61 7.73 4.00 1.13
N VAL A 62 6.46 3.94 1.52
CA VAL A 62 5.96 2.96 2.48
C VAL A 62 4.92 2.09 1.80
N ALA A 63 5.25 0.83 1.53
CA ALA A 63 4.37 -0.19 0.99
C ALA A 63 3.99 -1.19 2.09
N PHE A 64 2.88 -1.93 1.90
CA PHE A 64 2.59 -3.09 2.74
C PHE A 64 3.72 -4.11 2.64
N GLY A 65 4.11 -4.45 1.43
CA GLY A 65 5.14 -5.40 1.12
C GLY A 65 4.62 -6.58 0.29
N SER A 66 5.53 -7.45 -0.09
CA SER A 66 5.24 -8.70 -0.80
C SER A 66 6.41 -9.66 -0.69
N THR A 67 6.17 -10.91 -1.04
CA THR A 67 7.20 -11.94 -1.17
C THR A 67 7.43 -12.34 -2.64
N TRP A 68 6.57 -11.92 -3.55
CA TRP A 68 6.60 -12.28 -4.97
C TRP A 68 7.64 -11.49 -5.76
N ASN A 69 8.35 -12.18 -6.66
CA ASN A 69 9.41 -11.55 -7.46
C ASN A 69 8.89 -10.46 -8.41
N ASN A 70 7.72 -10.65 -9.02
CA ASN A 70 7.10 -9.62 -9.86
C ASN A 70 6.82 -8.32 -9.06
N ALA A 71 6.39 -8.44 -7.79
CA ALA A 71 6.20 -7.30 -6.91
C ALA A 71 7.53 -6.60 -6.58
N PHE A 72 8.62 -7.35 -6.36
CA PHE A 72 9.95 -6.75 -6.18
C PHE A 72 10.38 -5.94 -7.40
N LEU A 73 10.13 -6.46 -8.60
CA LEU A 73 10.41 -5.73 -9.85
C LEU A 73 9.51 -4.49 -10.01
N ALA A 74 8.27 -4.55 -9.55
CA ALA A 74 7.38 -3.39 -9.54
C ALA A 74 7.88 -2.32 -8.57
N PHE A 75 8.38 -2.70 -7.38
CA PHE A 75 9.00 -1.76 -6.45
C PHE A 75 10.28 -1.15 -7.00
N ASP A 76 11.15 -1.93 -7.66
CA ASP A 76 12.37 -1.41 -8.30
C ASP A 76 12.02 -0.35 -9.39
N LYS A 77 10.99 -0.61 -10.21
CA LYS A 77 10.49 0.36 -11.20
C LYS A 77 9.88 1.60 -10.53
N THR A 78 9.16 1.42 -9.42
CA THR A 78 8.57 2.52 -8.65
C THR A 78 9.65 3.43 -8.08
N ILE A 79 10.70 2.86 -7.48
CA ILE A 79 11.87 3.62 -7.01
C ILE A 79 12.47 4.43 -8.16
N ALA A 80 12.73 3.79 -9.31
CA ALA A 80 13.32 4.48 -10.48
C ALA A 80 12.42 5.63 -10.99
N ALA A 81 11.09 5.46 -10.97
CA ALA A 81 10.16 6.52 -11.35
C ALA A 81 10.19 7.70 -10.36
N TYR A 82 10.31 7.41 -9.06
CA TYR A 82 10.47 8.44 -8.04
C TYR A 82 11.83 9.15 -8.12
N GLU A 83 12.92 8.42 -8.38
CA GLU A 83 14.24 9.04 -8.63
C GLU A 83 14.22 10.00 -9.83
N GLN A 84 13.45 9.66 -10.86
CA GLN A 84 13.23 10.54 -12.00
C GLN A 84 12.36 11.76 -11.66
N ALA A 85 11.31 11.56 -10.84
CA ALA A 85 10.37 12.61 -10.46
C ALA A 85 10.93 13.59 -9.40
N PHE A 86 11.91 13.14 -8.59
CA PHE A 86 12.58 13.86 -7.51
C PHE A 86 14.12 13.75 -7.66
N PRO A 87 14.71 14.33 -8.70
CA PRO A 87 16.14 14.18 -8.97
C PRO A 87 17.05 14.75 -7.87
N GLU A 88 16.51 15.64 -7.02
CA GLU A 88 17.19 16.21 -5.86
C GLU A 88 17.12 15.33 -4.60
N ALA A 89 16.36 14.23 -4.61
CA ALA A 89 16.15 13.36 -3.46
C ALA A 89 16.82 11.99 -3.62
N ASP A 90 17.26 11.42 -2.51
CA ASP A 90 17.50 9.98 -2.40
C ASP A 90 16.18 9.27 -2.09
N VAL A 91 15.90 8.19 -2.80
CA VAL A 91 14.65 7.44 -2.67
C VAL A 91 14.89 6.14 -1.94
N TYR A 92 14.08 5.88 -0.92
CA TYR A 92 14.11 4.68 -0.10
C TYR A 92 12.73 4.01 -0.12
N ILE A 93 12.68 2.71 0.17
CA ILE A 93 11.44 1.97 0.33
C ILE A 93 11.47 1.15 1.61
N SER A 94 10.33 1.10 2.30
CA SER A 94 10.09 0.29 3.49
C SER A 94 8.81 -0.51 3.34
N PHE A 95 8.72 -1.61 4.09
CA PHE A 95 7.52 -2.42 4.19
C PHE A 95 6.90 -2.29 5.58
N SER A 96 5.56 -2.24 5.66
CA SER A 96 4.84 -2.20 6.92
C SER A 96 4.51 -3.60 7.48
N SER A 97 4.60 -4.64 6.66
CA SER A 97 4.31 -6.02 7.07
C SER A 97 5.58 -6.78 7.46
N ASP A 98 5.71 -7.15 8.74
CA ASP A 98 6.80 -7.98 9.25
C ASP A 98 6.85 -9.34 8.56
N ILE A 99 5.70 -9.92 8.23
CA ILE A 99 5.60 -11.19 7.52
C ILE A 99 6.27 -11.07 6.15
N CYS A 100 5.94 -10.02 5.39
CA CYS A 100 6.56 -9.79 4.08
C CYS A 100 8.06 -9.53 4.18
N ILE A 101 8.51 -8.78 5.20
CA ILE A 101 9.93 -8.52 5.46
C ILE A 101 10.68 -9.83 5.71
N ASN A 102 10.17 -10.64 6.64
CA ASN A 102 10.81 -11.90 7.03
C ASN A 102 10.87 -12.88 5.86
N ARG A 103 9.76 -13.11 5.16
CA ARG A 103 9.68 -14.03 4.02
C ARG A 103 10.52 -13.57 2.84
N ALA A 104 10.55 -12.27 2.51
CA ALA A 104 11.42 -11.73 1.47
C ALA A 104 12.92 -11.96 1.78
N SER A 105 13.31 -11.86 3.05
CA SER A 105 14.71 -12.04 3.48
C SER A 105 15.20 -13.48 3.34
N VAL A 106 14.33 -14.46 3.55
CA VAL A 106 14.69 -15.89 3.41
C VAL A 106 14.54 -16.41 1.97
N GLY A 107 13.81 -15.69 1.10
CA GLY A 107 13.60 -16.06 -0.30
C GLY A 107 12.54 -17.15 -0.44
N GLU A 108 11.33 -16.86 0.03
CA GLU A 108 10.22 -17.83 -0.04
C GLU A 108 9.78 -18.12 -1.47
N ASN A 109 9.85 -17.10 -2.35
CA ASN A 109 9.47 -17.23 -3.74
C ASN A 109 10.67 -17.24 -4.71
N VAL A 110 10.40 -17.66 -5.92
CA VAL A 110 11.39 -17.77 -6.99
C VAL A 110 11.07 -16.80 -8.13
N ASP A 111 12.07 -16.49 -8.94
CA ASP A 111 11.87 -15.79 -10.21
C ASP A 111 11.28 -16.69 -11.29
N ASP A 112 10.98 -16.13 -12.46
CA ASP A 112 10.44 -16.86 -13.61
C ASP A 112 11.34 -18.01 -14.13
N ASN A 113 12.60 -18.07 -13.68
CA ASN A 113 13.57 -19.10 -14.03
C ASN A 113 13.75 -20.14 -12.91
N GLY A 114 13.02 -19.99 -11.79
CA GLY A 114 13.11 -20.90 -10.63
C GLY A 114 14.25 -20.57 -9.68
N ASN A 115 14.89 -19.40 -9.77
CA ASN A 115 15.93 -19.00 -8.85
C ASN A 115 15.34 -18.33 -7.61
N ILE A 116 15.84 -18.69 -6.42
CA ILE A 116 15.45 -18.04 -5.16
C ILE A 116 15.86 -16.57 -5.19
N VAL A 117 14.92 -15.69 -4.95
CA VAL A 117 15.14 -14.24 -4.85
C VAL A 117 15.00 -13.82 -3.39
N LYS A 118 16.05 -13.21 -2.86
CA LYS A 118 16.08 -12.64 -1.50
C LYS A 118 16.17 -11.13 -1.58
N ARG A 119 15.42 -10.46 -0.70
CA ARG A 119 15.42 -9.01 -0.58
C ARG A 119 15.36 -8.59 0.89
N ASP A 120 16.23 -7.68 1.29
CA ASP A 120 16.26 -7.11 2.63
C ASP A 120 15.45 -5.82 2.64
N TYR A 121 14.23 -5.91 3.15
CA TYR A 121 13.37 -4.77 3.45
C TYR A 121 13.31 -4.54 4.97
N TYR A 122 12.93 -3.34 5.37
CA TYR A 122 12.86 -2.94 6.76
C TYR A 122 11.60 -2.13 7.01
N GLU A 123 11.11 -2.13 8.26
CA GLU A 123 10.00 -1.31 8.66
C GLU A 123 10.29 0.20 8.51
N PRO A 124 9.23 1.05 8.38
CA PRO A 124 9.39 2.50 8.28
C PRO A 124 10.21 3.12 9.40
N ARG A 125 10.11 2.58 10.63
CA ARG A 125 10.86 3.08 11.79
C ARG A 125 12.37 3.06 11.60
N TYR A 126 12.92 2.02 10.97
CA TYR A 126 14.36 1.89 10.75
C TYR A 126 14.86 2.86 9.68
N LEU A 127 14.09 3.01 8.61
CA LEU A 127 14.46 3.92 7.51
C LEU A 127 14.29 5.39 7.93
N LEU A 128 13.21 5.74 8.64
CA LEU A 128 13.02 7.10 9.17
C LEU A 128 14.15 7.47 10.15
N HIS A 129 14.50 6.56 11.05
CA HIS A 129 15.63 6.77 11.95
C HIS A 129 16.93 7.02 11.18
N ALA A 130 17.25 6.16 10.20
CA ALA A 130 18.47 6.27 9.41
C ALA A 130 18.52 7.58 8.59
N ILE A 131 17.37 8.01 8.02
CA ILE A 131 17.22 9.29 7.33
C ILE A 131 17.50 10.46 8.30
N GLY A 132 16.97 10.35 9.54
CA GLY A 132 17.20 11.33 10.60
C GLY A 132 18.66 11.35 11.08
N ALA A 133 19.25 10.19 11.34
CA ALA A 133 20.66 10.06 11.73
C ALA A 133 21.61 10.60 10.66
N ALA A 134 21.27 10.41 9.39
CA ALA A 134 21.98 11.02 8.26
C ALA A 134 21.69 12.52 8.08
N LYS A 135 20.75 13.11 8.85
CA LYS A 135 20.42 14.53 8.85
C LYS A 135 19.99 15.07 7.48
N TYR A 136 19.04 14.41 6.83
CA TYR A 136 18.38 14.98 5.66
C TYR A 136 17.57 16.21 6.08
N SER A 137 17.67 17.30 5.33
CA SER A 137 17.01 18.57 5.68
C SER A 137 15.57 18.69 5.16
N LYS A 138 15.15 17.78 4.31
CA LYS A 138 13.79 17.68 3.78
C LYS A 138 13.42 16.23 3.56
N ILE A 139 12.25 15.83 4.05
CA ILE A 139 11.80 14.43 4.02
C ILE A 139 10.38 14.37 3.49
N TYR A 140 10.17 13.55 2.47
CA TYR A 140 8.85 13.14 2.02
C TYR A 140 8.63 11.69 2.45
N VAL A 141 7.48 11.40 3.05
CA VAL A 141 7.02 10.02 3.33
C VAL A 141 5.76 9.79 2.51
N GLN A 142 5.85 8.89 1.55
CA GLN A 142 4.73 8.55 0.68
C GLN A 142 4.15 7.19 1.03
N SER A 143 2.89 7.17 1.40
CA SER A 143 2.12 5.94 1.53
C SER A 143 1.77 5.39 0.14
N LEU A 144 2.08 4.12 -0.10
CA LEU A 144 1.70 3.40 -1.31
C LEU A 144 0.43 2.54 -1.12
N GLN A 145 -0.34 2.76 -0.06
CA GLN A 145 -1.64 2.14 0.17
C GLN A 145 -2.69 2.68 -0.81
N VAL A 146 -3.75 1.90 -1.03
CA VAL A 146 -4.84 2.26 -1.94
C VAL A 146 -5.84 3.19 -1.27
N ILE A 147 -6.23 2.89 -0.02
CA ILE A 147 -7.24 3.64 0.74
C ILE A 147 -6.63 4.24 2.02
N PRO A 148 -7.20 5.35 2.57
CA PRO A 148 -6.74 5.98 3.81
C PRO A 148 -7.26 5.23 5.06
N GLY A 149 -6.96 3.93 5.16
CA GLY A 149 -7.35 3.05 6.25
C GLY A 149 -6.29 2.89 7.33
N GLU A 150 -6.38 1.79 8.10
CA GLU A 150 -5.53 1.49 9.25
C GLU A 150 -4.05 1.40 8.89
N GLU A 151 -3.73 0.84 7.73
CA GLU A 151 -2.33 0.75 7.28
C GLU A 151 -1.74 2.14 7.04
N PHE A 152 -2.51 3.06 6.46
CA PHE A 152 -2.08 4.44 6.34
C PHE A 152 -1.94 5.13 7.70
N ALA A 153 -2.86 4.89 8.62
CA ALA A 153 -2.76 5.40 9.99
C ALA A 153 -1.48 4.91 10.69
N ALA A 154 -1.04 3.67 10.43
CA ALA A 154 0.23 3.16 10.94
C ALA A 154 1.44 3.89 10.34
N VAL A 155 1.39 4.29 9.05
CA VAL A 155 2.41 5.14 8.44
C VAL A 155 2.46 6.50 9.14
N VAL A 156 1.31 7.14 9.36
CA VAL A 156 1.20 8.42 10.09
C VAL A 156 1.79 8.29 11.50
N ALA A 157 1.44 7.22 12.22
CA ALA A 157 1.96 6.95 13.56
C ALA A 157 3.49 6.80 13.57
N SER A 158 4.06 6.14 12.55
CA SER A 158 5.52 5.99 12.40
C SER A 158 6.22 7.33 12.19
N VAL A 159 5.64 8.21 11.36
CA VAL A 159 6.19 9.56 11.12
C VAL A 159 6.07 10.43 12.37
N LYS A 160 4.94 10.37 13.09
CA LYS A 160 4.76 11.05 14.38
C LYS A 160 5.77 10.58 15.42
N LYS A 161 5.98 9.26 15.52
CA LYS A 161 6.97 8.69 16.42
C LYS A 161 8.39 9.21 16.10
N PHE A 162 8.73 9.29 14.83
CA PHE A 162 9.98 9.88 14.37
C PHE A 162 10.10 11.35 14.82
N MET A 163 9.11 12.19 14.55
CA MET A 163 9.16 13.61 14.90
C MET A 163 9.19 13.87 16.39
N ASN A 164 8.55 13.02 17.18
CA ASN A 164 8.56 13.10 18.66
C ASN A 164 9.79 12.44 19.30
N ASN A 165 10.77 12.03 18.50
CA ASN A 165 11.95 11.31 18.95
C ASN A 165 11.63 10.09 19.83
N GLY A 166 10.57 9.35 19.43
CA GLY A 166 10.01 8.23 20.18
C GLY A 166 10.88 6.96 20.18
N TYR A 167 12.14 7.06 19.78
CA TYR A 167 13.14 6.00 19.86
C TYR A 167 13.86 6.05 21.20
N ILE A 168 14.37 4.91 21.65
CA ILE A 168 15.00 4.75 22.96
C ILE A 168 16.46 4.32 22.83
N GLY A 169 17.26 4.60 23.87
CA GLY A 169 18.67 4.22 23.93
C GLY A 169 19.51 4.85 22.82
N ASP A 170 20.38 4.05 22.20
CA ASP A 170 21.31 4.51 21.16
C ASP A 170 20.60 4.89 19.84
N ALA A 171 19.30 4.60 19.72
CA ALA A 171 18.49 5.02 18.59
C ALA A 171 17.84 6.41 18.78
N HIS A 172 18.13 7.11 19.88
CA HIS A 172 17.65 8.48 20.08
C HIS A 172 18.34 9.46 19.13
N LEU A 173 17.54 10.24 18.40
CA LEU A 173 18.05 11.21 17.42
C LEU A 173 18.44 12.53 18.10
N ASP A 174 19.16 13.37 17.37
CA ASP A 174 19.50 14.73 17.76
C ASP A 174 18.25 15.62 17.84
N ASP A 175 17.87 16.06 19.05
CA ASP A 175 16.69 16.88 19.28
C ASP A 175 16.73 18.23 18.56
N ASP A 176 17.92 18.85 18.42
CA ASP A 176 18.09 20.11 17.67
C ASP A 176 17.83 19.91 16.18
N TYR A 177 18.14 18.73 15.65
CA TYR A 177 17.85 18.39 14.26
C TYR A 177 16.33 18.24 14.05
N LEU A 178 15.64 17.51 14.91
CA LEU A 178 14.19 17.32 14.81
C LEU A 178 13.44 18.65 14.99
N ALA A 179 13.88 19.48 15.93
CA ALA A 179 13.33 20.81 16.12
C ALA A 179 13.44 21.67 14.84
N LYS A 180 14.59 21.60 14.15
CA LYS A 180 14.78 22.30 12.86
C LYS A 180 13.90 21.76 11.74
N LEU A 181 13.66 20.44 11.68
CA LEU A 181 12.71 19.88 10.72
C LEU A 181 11.29 20.41 10.93
N ALA A 182 10.86 20.51 12.20
CA ALA A 182 9.57 21.04 12.57
C ALA A 182 9.47 22.57 12.30
N GLU A 183 10.49 23.34 12.71
CA GLU A 183 10.52 24.79 12.48
C GLU A 183 10.50 25.19 10.99
N ASN A 184 11.11 24.37 10.15
CA ASN A 184 11.18 24.58 8.70
C ASN A 184 10.02 23.91 7.94
N GLU A 185 9.07 23.26 8.63
CA GLU A 185 7.99 22.49 8.01
C GLU A 185 8.55 21.53 6.94
N ALA A 186 9.60 20.78 7.29
CA ALA A 186 10.44 20.06 6.33
C ALA A 186 10.16 18.55 6.25
N ILE A 187 9.08 18.07 6.88
CA ILE A 187 8.61 16.70 6.74
C ILE A 187 7.20 16.68 6.16
N PHE A 188 7.00 15.96 5.08
CA PHE A 188 5.79 15.94 4.28
C PHE A 188 5.21 14.54 4.20
N LEU A 189 3.87 14.43 4.28
CA LEU A 189 3.15 13.17 4.17
C LEU A 189 2.34 13.12 2.87
N GLY A 190 2.70 12.18 2.00
CA GLY A 190 1.95 11.89 0.77
C GLY A 190 0.82 10.89 1.04
N MET A 191 -0.36 11.22 0.52
CA MET A 191 -1.60 10.51 0.76
C MET A 191 -1.70 9.19 -0.03
N PRO A 192 -2.55 8.24 0.42
CA PRO A 192 -2.91 7.04 -0.34
C PRO A 192 -3.61 7.37 -1.66
N LEU A 193 -3.73 6.36 -2.55
CA LEU A 193 -4.25 6.53 -3.90
C LEU A 193 -5.66 7.13 -3.96
N LEU A 194 -6.58 6.61 -3.17
CA LEU A 194 -7.99 7.01 -3.13
C LEU A 194 -8.29 7.90 -1.90
N ASN A 195 -7.41 8.87 -1.62
CA ASN A 195 -7.58 9.72 -0.43
C ASN A 195 -8.78 10.64 -0.56
N ASN A 196 -8.81 11.46 -1.61
CA ASN A 196 -9.86 12.44 -1.84
C ASN A 196 -10.94 11.87 -2.77
N PRO A 197 -12.21 11.69 -2.29
CA PRO A 197 -13.28 11.13 -3.09
C PRO A 197 -13.65 11.98 -4.32
N ASP A 198 -13.47 13.30 -4.23
CA ASP A 198 -13.88 14.23 -5.28
C ASP A 198 -12.79 14.47 -6.35
N VAL A 199 -11.55 14.11 -6.06
CA VAL A 199 -10.38 14.35 -6.94
C VAL A 199 -9.73 13.05 -7.36
N ASP A 200 -9.34 12.21 -6.39
CA ASP A 200 -8.54 11.01 -6.66
C ASP A 200 -9.40 9.89 -7.26
N VAL A 201 -10.60 9.68 -6.71
CA VAL A 201 -11.49 8.60 -7.16
C VAL A 201 -11.87 8.77 -8.64
N PRO A 202 -12.32 9.95 -9.11
CA PRO A 202 -12.56 10.19 -10.53
C PRO A 202 -11.32 10.06 -11.41
N GLU A 203 -10.15 10.51 -10.94
CA GLU A 203 -8.92 10.41 -11.75
C GLU A 203 -8.45 8.95 -11.84
N VAL A 204 -8.51 8.18 -10.76
CA VAL A 204 -8.23 6.73 -10.79
C VAL A 204 -9.20 6.01 -11.73
N ALA A 205 -10.51 6.28 -11.64
CA ALA A 205 -11.50 5.71 -12.53
C ALA A 205 -11.20 6.00 -14.02
N LYS A 206 -10.81 7.24 -14.33
CA LYS A 206 -10.42 7.66 -15.68
C LYS A 206 -9.18 6.90 -16.16
N GLN A 207 -8.14 6.75 -15.33
CA GLN A 207 -6.92 6.02 -15.69
C GLN A 207 -7.21 4.53 -15.91
N LEU A 208 -8.01 3.90 -15.04
CA LEU A 208 -8.41 2.50 -15.20
C LEU A 208 -9.26 2.32 -16.48
N ASN A 209 -10.22 3.22 -16.75
CA ASN A 209 -11.01 3.16 -17.98
C ASN A 209 -10.14 3.37 -19.23
N ALA A 210 -9.11 4.20 -19.20
CA ALA A 210 -8.19 4.37 -20.31
C ALA A 210 -7.45 3.07 -20.68
N LEU A 211 -7.19 2.22 -19.68
CA LEU A 211 -6.52 0.93 -19.85
C LEU A 211 -7.48 -0.19 -20.25
N TYR A 212 -8.66 -0.27 -19.61
CA TYR A 212 -9.52 -1.44 -19.65
C TYR A 212 -10.85 -1.23 -20.39
N SER A 213 -11.06 -0.06 -21.05
CA SER A 213 -12.30 0.22 -21.79
C SER A 213 -12.62 -0.78 -22.92
N SER A 214 -11.59 -1.35 -23.55
CA SER A 214 -11.80 -2.37 -24.59
C SER A 214 -12.32 -3.69 -24.02
N GLU A 215 -11.88 -4.07 -22.82
CA GLU A 215 -12.39 -5.24 -22.09
C GLU A 215 -13.81 -4.97 -21.60
N ALA A 216 -14.09 -3.79 -21.05
CA ALA A 216 -15.42 -3.38 -20.61
C ALA A 216 -16.45 -3.31 -21.76
N GLN A 217 -16.01 -3.14 -23.01
CA GLN A 217 -16.87 -3.27 -24.19
C GLN A 217 -17.16 -4.72 -24.59
N GLN A 218 -16.30 -5.66 -24.20
CA GLN A 218 -16.42 -7.08 -24.54
C GLN A 218 -17.07 -7.92 -23.43
N GLY A 219 -17.07 -7.43 -22.20
CA GLY A 219 -17.56 -8.15 -21.04
C GLY A 219 -17.51 -7.30 -19.77
N VAL A 220 -17.57 -7.97 -18.65
CA VAL A 220 -17.40 -7.37 -17.32
C VAL A 220 -15.92 -7.18 -17.04
N VAL A 221 -15.56 -6.08 -16.42
CA VAL A 221 -14.26 -5.86 -15.79
C VAL A 221 -14.50 -5.76 -14.28
N ALA A 222 -13.99 -6.71 -13.54
CA ALA A 222 -14.11 -6.76 -12.09
C ALA A 222 -12.75 -6.54 -11.44
N PHE A 223 -12.66 -5.50 -10.64
CA PHE A 223 -11.48 -5.17 -9.86
C PHE A 223 -11.57 -5.79 -8.47
N MET A 224 -10.52 -6.46 -8.02
CA MET A 224 -10.41 -7.03 -6.68
C MET A 224 -9.47 -6.18 -5.82
N GLY A 225 -10.02 -5.43 -4.88
CA GLY A 225 -9.30 -4.72 -3.84
C GLY A 225 -9.08 -5.61 -2.61
N HIS A 226 -8.32 -5.11 -1.63
CA HIS A 226 -8.18 -5.81 -0.35
C HIS A 226 -9.42 -5.59 0.53
N GLY A 227 -9.73 -4.36 0.85
CA GLY A 227 -10.75 -4.01 1.85
C GLY A 227 -10.26 -4.20 3.28
N ASN A 228 -11.11 -3.88 4.23
CA ASN A 228 -10.87 -4.14 5.65
C ASN A 228 -12.12 -4.79 6.26
N PRO A 229 -11.99 -5.76 7.18
CA PRO A 229 -13.11 -6.20 8.01
C PRO A 229 -13.69 -5.02 8.82
N ASP A 230 -14.99 -5.04 9.13
CA ASP A 230 -15.67 -3.94 9.85
C ASP A 230 -14.99 -3.54 11.16
N THR A 231 -14.40 -4.52 11.85
CA THR A 231 -13.67 -4.31 13.10
C THR A 231 -12.37 -3.53 12.92
N TYR A 232 -11.86 -3.45 11.68
CA TYR A 232 -10.62 -2.78 11.29
C TYR A 232 -10.85 -1.60 10.33
N ASP A 233 -12.09 -1.27 9.99
CA ASP A 233 -12.42 -0.08 9.19
C ASP A 233 -12.85 1.09 10.09
N THR A 234 -12.01 1.44 11.07
CA THR A 234 -12.28 2.53 12.03
C THR A 234 -12.35 3.88 11.35
N PHE A 235 -11.61 4.06 10.26
CA PHE A 235 -11.57 5.31 9.47
C PHE A 235 -12.63 5.37 8.37
N LYS A 236 -13.47 4.33 8.23
CA LYS A 236 -14.50 4.23 7.18
C LYS A 236 -13.91 4.37 5.76
N ALA A 237 -12.73 3.83 5.56
CA ALA A 237 -11.99 3.93 4.31
C ALA A 237 -12.52 2.97 3.22
N ASN A 238 -13.20 1.91 3.60
CA ASN A 238 -13.80 0.93 2.67
C ASN A 238 -14.75 1.58 1.66
N VAL A 239 -15.44 2.64 2.04
CA VAL A 239 -16.35 3.38 1.14
C VAL A 239 -15.67 3.84 -0.16
N ARG A 240 -14.34 3.92 -0.20
CA ARG A 240 -13.59 4.31 -1.40
C ARG A 240 -13.73 3.30 -2.53
N TYR A 241 -13.90 2.02 -2.22
CA TYR A 241 -14.13 0.98 -3.24
C TYR A 241 -15.51 1.14 -3.89
N GLU A 242 -16.55 1.44 -3.09
CA GLU A 242 -17.89 1.70 -3.60
C GLU A 242 -17.91 2.96 -4.48
N GLN A 243 -17.30 4.06 -4.01
CA GLN A 243 -17.18 5.30 -4.76
C GLN A 243 -16.43 5.11 -6.07
N LEU A 244 -15.38 4.27 -6.08
CA LEU A 244 -14.65 3.96 -7.31
C LEU A 244 -15.53 3.16 -8.30
N GLU A 245 -16.32 2.18 -7.83
CA GLU A 245 -17.28 1.48 -8.68
C GLU A 245 -18.29 2.46 -9.30
N GLU A 246 -18.84 3.36 -8.50
CA GLU A 246 -19.78 4.38 -8.98
C GLU A 246 -19.17 5.27 -10.07
N GLU A 247 -17.94 5.75 -9.89
CA GLU A 247 -17.24 6.58 -10.88
C GLU A 247 -16.91 5.80 -12.15
N LEU A 248 -16.45 4.55 -12.03
CA LEU A 248 -16.20 3.67 -13.16
C LEU A 248 -17.49 3.37 -13.93
N GLN A 249 -18.60 3.13 -13.24
CA GLN A 249 -19.89 2.84 -13.87
C GLN A 249 -20.51 4.04 -14.61
N LYS A 250 -20.13 5.27 -14.30
CA LYS A 250 -20.46 6.45 -15.10
C LYS A 250 -19.78 6.40 -16.49
N LEU A 251 -18.62 5.74 -16.58
CA LEU A 251 -17.85 5.59 -17.83
C LEU A 251 -18.31 4.36 -18.63
N ASN A 252 -18.52 3.23 -17.96
CA ASN A 252 -19.08 2.01 -18.53
C ASN A 252 -19.75 1.16 -17.43
N SER A 253 -21.01 0.77 -17.63
CA SER A 253 -21.79 0.00 -16.66
C SER A 253 -21.27 -1.41 -16.38
N ASN A 254 -20.28 -1.89 -17.14
CA ASN A 254 -19.67 -3.22 -17.00
C ASN A 254 -18.49 -3.26 -16.04
N TYR A 255 -18.15 -2.14 -15.38
CA TYR A 255 -17.16 -2.12 -14.33
C TYR A 255 -17.77 -2.48 -12.97
N PHE A 256 -17.05 -3.29 -12.20
CA PHE A 256 -17.39 -3.68 -10.83
C PHE A 256 -16.15 -3.65 -9.96
N VAL A 257 -16.32 -3.32 -8.69
CA VAL A 257 -15.25 -3.34 -7.70
C VAL A 257 -15.71 -4.17 -6.51
N GLY A 258 -14.97 -5.22 -6.18
CA GLY A 258 -15.16 -5.97 -4.96
C GLY A 258 -13.85 -6.11 -4.20
N THR A 259 -13.88 -6.83 -3.09
CA THR A 259 -12.73 -6.93 -2.18
C THR A 259 -12.58 -8.33 -1.62
N VAL A 260 -11.45 -8.59 -0.96
CA VAL A 260 -11.20 -9.82 -0.23
C VAL A 260 -11.84 -9.76 1.16
N ASP A 261 -11.66 -8.64 1.90
CA ASP A 261 -11.96 -8.56 3.33
C ASP A 261 -13.10 -7.59 3.73
N MET A 262 -13.60 -6.76 2.80
CA MET A 262 -14.69 -5.84 3.11
C MET A 262 -16.03 -6.58 3.13
N PRO A 263 -16.78 -6.61 4.25
CA PRO A 263 -18.11 -7.18 4.32
C PRO A 263 -19.07 -6.54 3.28
N ASP A 264 -20.00 -7.33 2.79
CA ASP A 264 -20.99 -6.93 1.77
C ASP A 264 -20.37 -6.48 0.43
N ASN A 265 -19.07 -6.79 0.18
CA ASN A 265 -18.39 -6.48 -1.07
C ASN A 265 -17.42 -7.59 -1.56
N TYR A 266 -17.70 -8.82 -1.22
CA TYR A 266 -16.96 -10.01 -1.68
C TYR A 266 -17.28 -10.38 -3.13
N LYS A 267 -16.63 -11.44 -3.64
CA LYS A 267 -16.93 -12.00 -4.98
C LYS A 267 -18.41 -12.35 -5.17
N GLN A 268 -19.09 -12.83 -4.13
CA GLN A 268 -20.52 -13.18 -4.13
C GLN A 268 -21.40 -11.93 -4.29
N ASP A 269 -21.01 -10.81 -3.69
CA ASP A 269 -21.73 -9.55 -3.79
C ASP A 269 -21.57 -8.93 -5.17
N VAL A 270 -20.36 -9.03 -5.76
CA VAL A 270 -20.13 -8.67 -7.16
C VAL A 270 -21.03 -9.50 -8.07
N TRP A 271 -21.08 -10.82 -7.87
CA TRP A 271 -21.96 -11.70 -8.64
C TRP A 271 -23.45 -11.33 -8.48
N THR A 272 -23.89 -11.00 -7.26
CA THR A 272 -25.25 -10.55 -6.98
C THR A 272 -25.58 -9.27 -7.75
N ARG A 273 -24.65 -8.30 -7.80
CA ARG A 273 -24.80 -7.08 -8.61
C ARG A 273 -24.86 -7.38 -10.11
N LEU A 274 -24.09 -8.38 -10.62
CA LEU A 274 -24.20 -8.84 -12.01
C LEU A 274 -25.58 -9.41 -12.30
N GLN A 275 -26.12 -10.27 -11.41
CA GLN A 275 -27.46 -10.84 -11.56
C GLN A 275 -28.54 -9.75 -11.58
N ALA A 276 -28.44 -8.75 -10.70
CA ALA A 276 -29.36 -7.61 -10.66
C ALA A 276 -29.37 -6.82 -11.97
N LYS A 277 -28.22 -6.72 -12.66
CA LYS A 277 -28.10 -6.12 -14.00
C LYS A 277 -28.45 -7.09 -15.15
N ASN A 278 -28.94 -8.30 -14.83
CA ASN A 278 -29.25 -9.36 -15.80
C ASN A 278 -28.04 -9.82 -16.63
N ILE A 279 -26.82 -9.67 -16.12
CA ILE A 279 -25.58 -10.19 -16.70
C ILE A 279 -25.35 -11.58 -16.10
N LYS A 280 -25.82 -12.63 -16.78
CA LYS A 280 -25.85 -14.00 -16.26
C LYS A 280 -24.76 -14.91 -16.83
N SER A 281 -24.02 -14.44 -17.81
CA SER A 281 -22.93 -15.14 -18.48
C SER A 281 -22.14 -14.15 -19.33
N GLY A 282 -21.08 -14.61 -19.95
CA GLY A 282 -20.20 -13.80 -20.78
C GLY A 282 -18.82 -13.68 -20.19
N LYS A 283 -17.98 -12.82 -20.74
CA LYS A 283 -16.62 -12.62 -20.26
C LYS A 283 -16.57 -11.84 -18.96
N VAL A 284 -15.69 -12.24 -18.07
CA VAL A 284 -15.29 -11.49 -16.86
C VAL A 284 -13.78 -11.38 -16.83
N TYR A 285 -13.27 -10.17 -16.90
CA TYR A 285 -11.86 -9.84 -16.77
C TYR A 285 -11.58 -9.42 -15.32
N LEU A 286 -10.68 -10.12 -14.65
CA LEU A 286 -10.32 -9.91 -13.24
C LEU A 286 -9.00 -9.16 -13.13
N HIS A 287 -8.99 -8.03 -12.46
CA HIS A 287 -7.79 -7.21 -12.26
C HIS A 287 -7.59 -6.88 -10.78
N ALA A 288 -6.34 -6.91 -10.33
CA ALA A 288 -6.02 -6.50 -8.97
C ALA A 288 -6.15 -4.97 -8.81
N LEU A 289 -6.88 -4.55 -7.78
CA LEU A 289 -6.97 -3.17 -7.30
C LEU A 289 -6.13 -3.03 -6.02
N MET A 290 -4.88 -3.44 -6.12
CA MET A 290 -3.89 -3.42 -5.05
C MET A 290 -2.61 -2.77 -5.55
N SER A 291 -1.84 -2.15 -4.67
CA SER A 291 -0.60 -1.46 -5.07
C SER A 291 0.35 -2.37 -5.83
N ILE A 292 0.43 -3.64 -5.44
CA ILE A 292 1.21 -4.68 -6.13
C ILE A 292 0.38 -5.95 -6.30
N ALA A 293 0.71 -6.78 -7.28
CA ALA A 293 0.18 -8.13 -7.41
C ALA A 293 1.00 -9.09 -6.53
N GLY A 294 0.56 -9.26 -5.29
CA GLY A 294 1.10 -10.18 -4.29
C GLY A 294 0.21 -11.42 -4.11
N ASP A 295 0.24 -12.03 -2.91
CA ASP A 295 -0.47 -13.27 -2.59
C ASP A 295 -1.96 -13.20 -2.98
N HIS A 296 -2.69 -12.15 -2.60
CA HIS A 296 -4.10 -12.01 -2.96
C HIS A 296 -4.35 -12.00 -4.47
N ALA A 297 -3.47 -11.37 -5.27
CA ALA A 297 -3.66 -11.34 -6.72
C ALA A 297 -3.35 -12.70 -7.36
N HIS A 298 -2.38 -13.45 -6.83
CA HIS A 298 -2.01 -14.76 -7.32
C HIS A 298 -2.94 -15.86 -6.83
N ASN A 299 -3.29 -15.86 -5.55
CA ASN A 299 -4.10 -16.91 -4.93
C ASN A 299 -5.60 -16.56 -4.99
N ASP A 300 -6.05 -15.53 -4.26
CA ASP A 300 -7.48 -15.25 -4.10
C ASP A 300 -8.15 -14.75 -5.38
N MET A 301 -7.39 -14.06 -6.27
CA MET A 301 -7.94 -13.65 -7.57
C MET A 301 -7.74 -14.71 -8.64
N ALA A 302 -6.47 -15.16 -8.86
CA ALA A 302 -6.12 -15.98 -10.01
C ALA A 302 -6.19 -17.49 -9.75
N GLY A 303 -6.18 -17.93 -8.48
CA GLY A 303 -6.16 -19.37 -8.13
C GLY A 303 -4.81 -20.04 -8.44
N GLU A 304 -3.71 -19.29 -8.46
CA GLU A 304 -2.38 -19.84 -8.67
C GLU A 304 -1.95 -20.61 -7.40
N GLY A 305 -1.88 -21.92 -7.49
CA GLY A 305 -1.52 -22.79 -6.37
C GLY A 305 -2.68 -23.55 -5.76
N ASP A 306 -3.91 -23.18 -6.07
CA ASP A 306 -5.10 -23.93 -5.65
C ASP A 306 -5.45 -24.98 -6.70
N GLU A 307 -5.27 -26.25 -6.37
CA GLU A 307 -5.71 -27.37 -7.18
C GLU A 307 -7.15 -27.82 -6.83
N TYR A 308 -7.84 -27.08 -5.95
CA TYR A 308 -9.05 -27.58 -5.34
C TYR A 308 -10.16 -26.52 -5.25
N TRP A 309 -11.24 -26.76 -6.03
CA TRP A 309 -12.51 -26.08 -5.88
C TRP A 309 -13.33 -26.72 -4.75
N ASP A 310 -13.70 -25.98 -3.71
CA ASP A 310 -14.61 -26.47 -2.67
C ASP A 310 -16.07 -26.43 -3.15
N ALA A 311 -16.49 -27.53 -3.75
CA ALA A 311 -17.89 -27.71 -4.18
C ALA A 311 -18.87 -27.88 -3.01
N GLY A 312 -18.39 -28.08 -1.79
CA GLY A 312 -19.20 -28.17 -0.59
C GLY A 312 -19.53 -26.81 -0.01
N ASP A 313 -18.69 -25.83 -0.28
CA ASP A 313 -18.87 -24.43 0.09
C ASP A 313 -18.43 -23.52 -1.07
N GLU A 314 -19.33 -23.27 -2.00
CA GLU A 314 -19.05 -22.41 -3.17
C GLU A 314 -18.71 -20.96 -2.80
N GLU A 315 -19.04 -20.54 -1.58
CA GLU A 315 -18.76 -19.20 -1.04
C GLU A 315 -17.49 -19.19 -0.18
N SER A 316 -16.78 -20.31 -0.08
CA SER A 316 -15.54 -20.43 0.66
C SER A 316 -14.55 -19.34 0.26
N GLU A 317 -13.86 -18.78 1.24
CA GLU A 317 -12.74 -17.84 1.02
C GLU A 317 -11.62 -18.52 0.24
N ASP A 318 -11.45 -19.83 0.38
CA ASP A 318 -10.44 -20.63 -0.31
C ASP A 318 -10.65 -20.70 -1.83
N ASN A 319 -11.87 -20.50 -2.33
CA ASN A 319 -12.16 -20.43 -3.75
C ASN A 319 -11.71 -19.10 -4.34
N SER A 320 -10.86 -19.11 -5.35
CA SER A 320 -10.44 -17.87 -6.03
C SER A 320 -11.60 -17.20 -6.79
N TRP A 321 -11.44 -15.90 -7.10
CA TRP A 321 -12.40 -15.19 -7.94
C TRP A 321 -12.53 -15.82 -9.32
N PHE A 322 -11.39 -16.26 -9.91
CA PHE A 322 -11.38 -16.92 -11.21
C PHE A 322 -12.21 -18.20 -11.20
N GLU A 323 -12.03 -19.06 -10.20
CA GLU A 323 -12.80 -20.30 -10.06
C GLU A 323 -14.29 -20.00 -9.80
N PHE A 324 -14.58 -19.10 -8.86
CA PHE A 324 -15.94 -18.71 -8.51
C PHE A 324 -16.72 -18.26 -9.76
N PHE A 325 -16.21 -17.28 -10.52
CA PHE A 325 -16.92 -16.80 -11.72
C PHE A 325 -16.99 -17.87 -12.81
N SER A 326 -15.96 -18.69 -12.98
CA SER A 326 -15.99 -19.82 -13.92
C SER A 326 -17.08 -20.83 -13.57
N HIS A 327 -17.21 -21.21 -12.30
CA HIS A 327 -18.27 -22.11 -11.84
C HIS A 327 -19.67 -21.48 -11.88
N LYS A 328 -19.79 -20.16 -11.76
CA LYS A 328 -21.06 -19.44 -11.98
C LYS A 328 -21.42 -19.29 -13.47
N GLY A 329 -20.63 -19.87 -14.38
CA GLY A 329 -20.92 -19.94 -15.82
C GLY A 329 -20.42 -18.77 -16.65
N TYR A 330 -19.46 -17.98 -16.13
CA TYR A 330 -18.79 -16.94 -16.88
C TYR A 330 -17.51 -17.46 -17.55
N ASP A 331 -17.10 -16.81 -18.62
CA ASP A 331 -15.77 -16.96 -19.25
C ASP A 331 -14.79 -16.04 -18.51
N ALA A 332 -14.36 -16.49 -17.31
CA ALA A 332 -13.48 -15.72 -16.46
C ALA A 332 -12.04 -15.74 -17.01
N THR A 333 -11.35 -14.61 -16.89
CA THR A 333 -9.97 -14.45 -17.33
C THR A 333 -9.24 -13.51 -16.37
N VAL A 334 -8.02 -13.88 -15.98
CA VAL A 334 -7.09 -12.99 -15.30
C VAL A 334 -6.04 -12.54 -16.33
N PRO A 335 -6.12 -11.30 -16.83
CA PRO A 335 -5.13 -10.80 -17.78
C PRO A 335 -3.76 -10.66 -17.11
N VAL A 336 -2.73 -11.11 -17.80
CA VAL A 336 -1.35 -11.09 -17.29
C VAL A 336 -0.44 -10.26 -18.19
N SER A 337 0.58 -9.68 -17.62
CA SER A 337 1.72 -9.10 -18.34
C SER A 337 2.93 -10.01 -18.15
N GLY A 338 3.32 -10.68 -19.24
CA GLY A 338 4.25 -11.79 -19.12
C GLY A 338 3.58 -13.02 -18.50
N LYS A 339 3.88 -13.31 -17.22
CA LYS A 339 3.32 -14.48 -16.51
C LYS A 339 2.44 -14.10 -15.30
N HIS A 340 2.37 -12.84 -14.93
CA HIS A 340 1.79 -12.41 -13.67
C HIS A 340 0.70 -11.33 -13.89
N PRO A 341 -0.33 -11.28 -13.03
CA PRO A 341 -1.24 -10.15 -13.00
C PRO A 341 -0.50 -8.86 -12.65
N LEU A 342 -1.04 -7.71 -13.06
CA LEU A 342 -0.45 -6.41 -12.77
C LEU A 342 -1.01 -5.82 -11.48
N GLY A 343 -0.10 -5.23 -10.67
CA GLY A 343 -0.48 -4.33 -9.60
C GLY A 343 -0.56 -2.88 -10.07
N LEU A 344 -1.19 -2.01 -9.29
CA LEU A 344 -1.43 -0.61 -9.63
C LEU A 344 -0.15 0.21 -9.81
N LEU A 345 0.94 -0.11 -9.09
CA LEU A 345 2.25 0.54 -9.24
C LEU A 345 2.90 0.30 -10.61
N GLU A 346 2.46 -0.74 -11.34
CA GLU A 346 2.96 -1.04 -12.68
C GLU A 346 2.20 -0.26 -13.76
N LEU A 347 1.09 0.38 -13.41
CA LEU A 347 0.27 1.20 -14.29
C LEU A 347 0.73 2.66 -14.20
N SER A 348 1.47 3.12 -15.20
CA SER A 348 2.14 4.43 -15.16
C SER A 348 1.20 5.59 -14.87
N GLY A 349 -0.04 5.58 -15.40
CA GLY A 349 -1.05 6.60 -15.10
C GLY A 349 -1.44 6.63 -13.63
N ILE A 350 -1.56 5.48 -13.00
CA ILE A 350 -1.89 5.33 -11.58
C ILE A 350 -0.67 5.69 -10.71
N LEU A 351 0.52 5.18 -11.04
CA LEU A 351 1.76 5.53 -10.32
C LEU A 351 1.98 7.06 -10.29
N ASN A 352 1.66 7.76 -11.37
CA ASN A 352 1.76 9.22 -11.42
C ASN A 352 0.81 9.93 -10.43
N ILE A 353 -0.30 9.33 -10.03
CA ILE A 353 -1.17 9.90 -8.99
C ILE A 353 -0.43 9.91 -7.65
N TRP A 354 0.19 8.80 -7.23
CA TRP A 354 1.03 8.76 -6.03
C TRP A 354 2.21 9.73 -6.10
N ILE A 355 2.89 9.82 -7.25
CA ILE A 355 3.97 10.79 -7.45
C ILE A 355 3.46 12.23 -7.28
N ASN A 356 2.26 12.53 -7.77
CA ASN A 356 1.64 13.84 -7.60
C ASN A 356 1.22 14.09 -6.14
N HIS A 357 0.74 13.06 -5.42
CA HIS A 357 0.49 13.16 -3.98
C HIS A 357 1.77 13.53 -3.22
N THR A 358 2.92 12.93 -3.58
CA THR A 358 4.21 13.28 -2.97
C THR A 358 4.62 14.73 -3.31
N LYS A 359 4.43 15.16 -4.56
CA LYS A 359 4.77 16.54 -4.99
C LYS A 359 3.93 17.61 -4.29
N ASN A 360 2.68 17.28 -4.00
CA ASN A 360 1.71 18.15 -3.35
C ASN A 360 1.51 17.79 -1.87
N ALA A 361 2.40 16.97 -1.31
CA ALA A 361 2.30 16.54 0.08
C ALA A 361 2.38 17.74 1.02
N GLU A 362 1.51 17.72 2.00
CA GLU A 362 1.43 18.75 3.04
C GLU A 362 2.37 18.43 4.20
N PHE A 363 2.72 19.45 4.97
CA PHE A 363 3.43 19.25 6.24
C PHE A 363 2.62 18.31 7.12
N LEU A 364 3.31 17.40 7.80
CA LEU A 364 2.70 16.30 8.55
C LEU A 364 1.54 16.73 9.46
N GLU A 365 1.67 17.87 10.16
CA GLU A 365 0.67 18.32 11.12
C GLU A 365 -0.62 18.74 10.42
N ASP A 366 -0.52 19.44 9.29
CA ASP A 366 -1.67 19.86 8.49
C ASP A 366 -2.35 18.67 7.83
N ALA A 367 -1.57 17.73 7.28
CA ALA A 367 -2.07 16.49 6.70
C ALA A 367 -2.84 15.64 7.72
N TYR A 368 -2.36 15.58 8.96
CA TYR A 368 -3.03 14.85 10.04
C TYR A 368 -4.37 15.48 10.40
N HIS A 369 -4.44 16.79 10.56
CA HIS A 369 -5.70 17.49 10.90
C HIS A 369 -6.75 17.40 9.79
N SER A 370 -6.32 17.32 8.52
CA SER A 370 -7.26 17.13 7.42
C SER A 370 -7.91 15.75 7.42
N MET A 371 -7.21 14.72 7.92
CA MET A 371 -7.70 13.35 7.99
C MET A 371 -8.52 13.05 9.25
N TYR A 372 -8.15 13.65 10.35
CA TYR A 372 -8.75 13.43 11.67
C TYR A 372 -9.16 14.79 12.24
N PRO A 373 -10.21 15.44 11.70
CA PRO A 373 -10.71 16.68 12.26
C PRO A 373 -11.04 16.43 13.74
N GLU A 374 -10.54 17.30 14.61
CA GLU A 374 -10.86 17.24 16.03
C GLU A 374 -12.39 17.32 16.18
N GLU A 375 -12.96 16.40 16.92
CA GLU A 375 -14.38 16.35 17.27
C GLU A 375 -14.78 17.58 18.13
#